data_13f7c6844533cad699b3107714ef0425
#
_entry.id   13f7c6844533cad699b3107714ef0425
#
_cell.length_a   1.000
_cell.length_b   1.000
_cell.length_c   1.000
_cell.angle_alpha   90.00
_cell.angle_beta   90.00
_cell.angle_gamma   90.00
#
_symmetry.space_group_name_H-M   'P 1'
#
loop_
_entity.id
_entity.type
_entity.pdbx_description
1 polymer ?
#
loop_
_entity_poly.entity_id
_entity_poly.type
_entity_poly.pdbx_seq_one_letter_code
_entity_poly.pdbx_strand_id
1 'polypeptide(L)'
;MMAENKRVSLRLAHVSKSFEKIETDEVTHALNEINLTMESGEFISLVGPSGCGKSTILRLVAGLIQPTTGKLTVDGKTITEPSPERGMVFQKPTLFPWLTVWDNIAFSLRMQGRLKGNKDKVERMIKVIGLEKFRNDYPGQLSGGMAQRVALVRSLINEP
;
A
#
# COMPACT_ATOMS: atom_id res chain seq x y z
N MET A 1 20.90 25.56 9.36
CA MET A 1 20.52 25.06 8.03
C MET A 1 19.25 24.23 8.23
N MET A 2 18.09 24.83 7.97
CA MET A 2 16.81 24.11 8.04
C MET A 2 16.80 23.13 6.87
N ALA A 3 16.58 21.83 7.16
CA ALA A 3 16.34 20.84 6.13
C ALA A 3 15.13 21.30 5.31
N GLU A 4 15.31 21.57 4.03
CA GLU A 4 14.21 21.75 3.10
C GLU A 4 13.28 20.55 3.24
N ASN A 5 12.08 20.80 3.73
CA ASN A 5 11.02 19.81 3.86
C ASN A 5 10.64 19.44 2.42
N LYS A 6 11.21 18.36 1.90
CA LYS A 6 11.01 17.88 0.55
C LYS A 6 9.53 17.52 0.43
N ARG A 7 8.74 18.39 -0.20
CA ARG A 7 7.31 18.17 -0.38
C ARG A 7 7.13 16.98 -1.32
N VAL A 8 6.77 15.83 -0.75
CA VAL A 8 6.37 14.68 -1.53
C VAL A 8 5.08 15.05 -2.25
N SER A 9 5.07 14.99 -3.56
CA SER A 9 3.93 15.28 -4.40
C SER A 9 3.63 14.06 -5.27
N LEU A 10 2.44 13.48 -5.08
CA LEU A 10 1.88 12.48 -5.98
C LEU A 10 1.08 13.20 -7.06
N ARG A 11 1.37 12.91 -8.32
CA ARG A 11 0.64 13.48 -9.45
C ARG A 11 0.20 12.39 -10.43
N LEU A 12 -1.07 12.38 -10.74
CA LEU A 12 -1.69 11.65 -11.85
C LEU A 12 -1.98 12.68 -12.96
N ALA A 13 -1.43 12.48 -14.15
CA ALA A 13 -1.61 13.36 -15.30
C ALA A 13 -2.21 12.57 -16.46
N HIS A 14 -3.45 12.89 -16.84
CA HIS A 14 -4.22 12.26 -17.93
C HIS A 14 -4.27 10.73 -17.84
N VAL A 15 -4.42 10.20 -16.61
CA VAL A 15 -4.34 8.77 -16.33
C VAL A 15 -5.65 8.08 -16.66
N SER A 16 -5.59 7.07 -17.51
CA SER A 16 -6.70 6.14 -17.75
C SER A 16 -6.26 4.69 -17.53
N LYS A 17 -7.23 3.80 -17.32
CA LYS A 17 -6.97 2.35 -17.23
C LYS A 17 -8.09 1.55 -17.86
N SER A 18 -7.71 0.73 -18.83
CA SER A 18 -8.54 -0.30 -19.44
C SER A 18 -7.92 -1.68 -19.19
N PHE A 19 -8.76 -2.68 -19.09
CA PHE A 19 -8.38 -4.08 -18.99
C PHE A 19 -8.97 -4.83 -20.18
N GLU A 20 -8.15 -5.61 -20.86
CA GLU A 20 -8.56 -6.50 -21.93
C GLU A 20 -8.83 -7.90 -21.35
N LYS A 21 -9.96 -8.48 -21.70
CA LYS A 21 -10.24 -9.88 -21.40
C LYS A 21 -9.67 -10.76 -22.50
N ILE A 22 -8.70 -11.60 -22.15
CA ILE A 22 -7.97 -12.46 -23.10
C ILE A 22 -8.91 -13.43 -23.84
N GLU A 23 -10.06 -13.81 -23.26
CA GLU A 23 -10.98 -14.80 -23.81
C GLU A 23 -12.04 -14.23 -24.76
N THR A 24 -12.35 -12.92 -24.70
CA THR A 24 -13.52 -12.34 -25.38
C THR A 24 -13.20 -11.08 -26.19
N ASP A 25 -11.95 -10.63 -26.25
CA ASP A 25 -11.51 -9.33 -26.81
C ASP A 25 -12.30 -8.10 -26.26
N GLU A 26 -13.06 -8.31 -25.17
CA GLU A 26 -13.79 -7.23 -24.52
C GLU A 26 -12.85 -6.32 -23.75
N VAL A 27 -12.96 -5.01 -23.99
CA VAL A 27 -12.24 -3.99 -23.24
C VAL A 27 -13.14 -3.42 -22.14
N THR A 28 -12.71 -3.56 -20.90
CA THR A 28 -13.37 -2.93 -19.75
C THR A 28 -12.64 -1.63 -19.38
N HIS A 29 -13.28 -0.48 -19.55
CA HIS A 29 -12.77 0.82 -19.11
C HIS A 29 -12.97 0.96 -17.59
N ALA A 30 -11.91 0.74 -16.82
CA ALA A 30 -11.96 0.81 -15.35
C ALA A 30 -11.76 2.24 -14.82
N LEU A 31 -11.05 3.08 -15.57
CA LEU A 31 -10.86 4.50 -15.29
C LEU A 31 -10.89 5.28 -16.59
N ASN A 32 -11.76 6.27 -16.65
CA ASN A 32 -11.64 7.35 -17.62
C ASN A 32 -10.49 8.28 -17.22
N GLU A 33 -10.13 9.20 -18.09
CA GLU A 33 -9.04 10.14 -17.82
C GLU A 33 -9.24 10.88 -16.50
N ILE A 34 -8.25 10.76 -15.60
CA ILE A 34 -8.22 11.49 -14.33
C ILE A 34 -6.95 12.30 -14.19
N ASN A 35 -7.09 13.45 -13.56
CA ASN A 35 -6.02 14.33 -13.15
C ASN A 35 -6.15 14.56 -11.64
N LEU A 36 -5.08 14.28 -10.86
CA LEU A 36 -5.05 14.43 -9.42
C LEU A 36 -3.65 14.84 -8.99
N THR A 37 -3.56 15.78 -8.07
CA THR A 37 -2.32 16.13 -7.38
C THR A 37 -2.56 16.03 -5.88
N MET A 38 -1.60 15.48 -5.16
CA MET A 38 -1.60 15.33 -3.71
C MET A 38 -0.27 15.82 -3.16
N GLU A 39 -0.32 16.77 -2.25
CA GLU A 39 0.86 17.31 -1.58
C GLU A 39 1.19 16.49 -0.32
N SER A 40 2.40 16.69 0.19
CA SER A 40 2.83 16.06 1.44
C SER A 40 1.93 16.44 2.61
N GLY A 41 1.50 15.44 3.39
CA GLY A 41 0.63 15.62 4.55
C GLY A 41 -0.86 15.76 4.23
N GLU A 42 -1.26 15.75 2.95
CA GLU A 42 -2.67 15.73 2.58
C GLU A 42 -3.30 14.36 2.81
N PHE A 43 -4.59 14.37 3.15
CA PHE A 43 -5.45 13.21 3.24
C PHE A 43 -6.53 13.28 2.15
N ILE A 44 -6.51 12.35 1.21
CA ILE A 44 -7.50 12.28 0.13
C ILE A 44 -8.45 11.10 0.36
N SER A 45 -9.75 11.36 0.33
CA SER A 45 -10.79 10.35 0.38
C SER A 45 -11.42 10.16 -1.00
N LEU A 46 -11.41 8.91 -1.50
CA LEU A 46 -12.06 8.52 -2.74
C LEU A 46 -13.44 7.95 -2.42
N VAL A 47 -14.50 8.67 -2.78
CA VAL A 47 -15.89 8.28 -2.53
C VAL A 47 -16.60 7.97 -3.84
N GLY A 48 -17.46 6.95 -3.84
CA GLY A 48 -18.23 6.56 -5.02
C GLY A 48 -18.78 5.14 -4.91
N PRO A 49 -19.68 4.72 -5.81
CA PRO A 49 -20.30 3.40 -5.81
C PRO A 49 -19.28 2.27 -6.02
N SER A 50 -19.70 1.01 -5.78
CA SER A 50 -18.87 -0.14 -6.11
C SER A 50 -18.59 -0.19 -7.61
N GLY A 51 -17.36 -0.55 -7.99
CA GLY A 51 -16.95 -0.65 -9.39
C GLY A 51 -16.50 0.65 -10.06
N CYS A 52 -16.60 1.83 -9.41
CA CYS A 52 -16.22 3.12 -10.03
C CYS A 52 -14.70 3.39 -10.11
N GLY A 53 -13.85 2.38 -9.92
CA GLY A 53 -12.40 2.53 -10.14
C GLY A 53 -11.55 2.91 -8.93
N LYS A 54 -12.09 3.10 -7.71
CA LYS A 54 -11.33 3.49 -6.51
C LYS A 54 -10.12 2.56 -6.23
N SER A 55 -10.34 1.26 -6.24
CA SER A 55 -9.27 0.27 -6.02
C SER A 55 -8.27 0.25 -7.17
N THR A 56 -8.69 0.62 -8.38
CA THR A 56 -7.81 0.74 -9.54
C THR A 56 -6.85 1.92 -9.36
N ILE A 57 -7.34 3.07 -8.89
CA ILE A 57 -6.50 4.23 -8.56
C ILE A 57 -5.46 3.85 -7.50
N LEU A 58 -5.89 3.21 -6.40
CA LEU A 58 -4.96 2.79 -5.34
C LEU A 58 -3.88 1.82 -5.85
N ARG A 59 -4.24 0.86 -6.72
CA ARG A 59 -3.27 -0.07 -7.33
C ARG A 59 -2.29 0.62 -8.26
N LEU A 60 -2.75 1.62 -9.03
CA LEU A 60 -1.89 2.45 -9.88
C LEU A 60 -0.89 3.23 -9.02
N VAL A 61 -1.35 3.91 -7.95
CA VAL A 61 -0.49 4.66 -7.04
C VAL A 61 0.51 3.76 -6.32
N ALA A 62 0.10 2.55 -5.92
CA ALA A 62 1.00 1.56 -5.33
C ALA A 62 2.03 0.98 -6.33
N GLY A 63 1.84 1.21 -7.64
CA GLY A 63 2.69 0.65 -8.69
C GLY A 63 2.42 -0.82 -9.00
N LEU A 64 1.29 -1.37 -8.53
CA LEU A 64 0.90 -2.77 -8.75
C LEU A 64 0.37 -3.02 -10.17
N ILE A 65 -0.11 -1.98 -10.83
CA ILE A 65 -0.55 -2.01 -12.22
C ILE A 65 -0.08 -0.71 -12.91
N GLN A 66 0.08 -0.77 -14.23
CA GLN A 66 0.44 0.40 -15.04
C GLN A 66 -0.80 1.05 -15.66
N PRO A 67 -0.83 2.37 -15.88
CA PRO A 67 -1.89 3.04 -16.59
C PRO A 67 -1.91 2.61 -18.07
N THR A 68 -3.08 2.71 -18.71
CA THR A 68 -3.20 2.55 -20.18
C THR A 68 -2.72 3.81 -20.88
N THR A 69 -3.09 4.98 -20.37
CA THR A 69 -2.60 6.28 -20.84
C THR A 69 -2.21 7.16 -19.66
N GLY A 70 -1.48 8.23 -19.94
CA GLY A 70 -1.07 9.21 -18.93
C GLY A 70 0.12 8.73 -18.10
N LYS A 71 0.37 9.45 -17.00
CA LYS A 71 1.57 9.25 -16.19
C LYS A 71 1.28 9.47 -14.70
N LEU A 72 1.84 8.59 -13.85
CA LEU A 72 1.86 8.77 -12.40
C LEU A 72 3.29 9.08 -11.96
N THR A 73 3.44 10.09 -11.10
CA THR A 73 4.75 10.46 -10.54
C THR A 73 4.67 10.72 -9.06
N VAL A 74 5.75 10.38 -8.34
CA VAL A 74 6.01 10.81 -6.97
C VAL A 74 7.33 11.56 -6.97
N ASP A 75 7.35 12.80 -6.47
CA ASP A 75 8.52 13.69 -6.51
C ASP A 75 9.13 13.82 -7.92
N GLY A 76 8.29 13.89 -8.95
CA GLY A 76 8.70 13.95 -10.34
C GLY A 76 9.19 12.62 -10.94
N LYS A 77 9.39 11.58 -10.14
CA LYS A 77 9.79 10.24 -10.61
C LYS A 77 8.57 9.42 -11.00
N THR A 78 8.60 8.81 -12.18
CA THR A 78 7.50 7.96 -12.65
C THR A 78 7.37 6.69 -11.81
N ILE A 79 6.13 6.33 -11.47
CA ILE A 79 5.81 5.07 -10.81
C ILE A 79 5.77 3.96 -11.87
N THR A 80 6.73 3.06 -11.82
CA THR A 80 6.82 1.89 -12.73
C THR A 80 6.63 0.56 -12.02
N GLU A 81 6.85 0.52 -10.70
CA GLU A 81 6.82 -0.70 -9.90
C GLU A 81 6.47 -0.40 -8.44
N PRO A 82 6.08 -1.39 -7.63
CA PRO A 82 5.91 -1.22 -6.19
C PRO A 82 7.19 -0.76 -5.50
N SER A 83 7.05 0.05 -4.44
CA SER A 83 8.18 0.53 -3.63
C SER A 83 7.84 0.44 -2.14
N PRO A 84 8.82 0.16 -1.26
CA PRO A 84 8.64 0.25 0.19
C PRO A 84 8.19 1.62 0.70
N GLU A 85 8.41 2.67 -0.09
CA GLU A 85 7.97 4.05 0.20
C GLU A 85 6.48 4.29 -0.08
N ARG A 86 5.77 3.31 -0.64
CA ARG A 86 4.34 3.39 -0.98
C ARG A 86 3.60 2.20 -0.38
N GLY A 87 3.29 2.29 0.90
CA GLY A 87 2.53 1.27 1.61
C GLY A 87 1.10 1.17 1.08
N MET A 88 0.60 -0.05 0.93
CA MET A 88 -0.80 -0.32 0.59
C MET A 88 -1.43 -1.28 1.59
N VAL A 89 -2.63 -0.94 2.05
CA VAL A 89 -3.47 -1.82 2.87
C VAL A 89 -4.65 -2.28 2.04
N PHE A 90 -4.82 -3.59 1.88
CA PHE A 90 -5.93 -4.18 1.14
C PHE A 90 -7.18 -4.25 2.01
N GLN A 91 -8.36 -4.29 1.38
CA GLN A 91 -9.65 -4.44 2.05
C GLN A 91 -9.72 -5.75 2.86
N LYS A 92 -9.17 -6.84 2.32
CA LYS A 92 -8.97 -8.08 3.06
C LYS A 92 -7.52 -8.12 3.56
N PRO A 93 -7.27 -8.50 4.83
CA PRO A 93 -5.90 -8.65 5.32
C PRO A 93 -5.21 -9.75 4.51
N THR A 94 -4.12 -9.38 3.82
CA THR A 94 -3.33 -10.29 2.97
C THR A 94 -2.09 -10.73 3.72
N LEU A 95 -2.28 -11.27 4.94
CA LEU A 95 -1.19 -11.78 5.75
C LEU A 95 -0.67 -13.10 5.16
N PHE A 96 0.63 -13.34 5.31
CA PHE A 96 1.25 -14.62 4.97
C PHE A 96 0.80 -15.66 6.00
N PRO A 97 0.02 -16.68 5.63
CA PRO A 97 -0.60 -17.60 6.60
C PRO A 97 0.41 -18.50 7.33
N TRP A 98 1.60 -18.65 6.78
CA TRP A 98 2.70 -19.42 7.35
C TRP A 98 3.65 -18.61 8.23
N LEU A 99 3.42 -17.31 8.39
CA LEU A 99 4.19 -16.41 9.25
C LEU A 99 3.37 -16.01 10.46
N THR A 100 4.03 -15.87 11.60
CA THR A 100 3.44 -15.34 12.83
C THR A 100 3.06 -13.86 12.66
N VAL A 101 2.34 -13.27 13.61
CA VAL A 101 2.09 -11.83 13.68
C VAL A 101 3.39 -11.05 13.61
N TRP A 102 4.37 -11.45 14.44
CA TRP A 102 5.68 -10.81 14.47
C TRP A 102 6.40 -10.87 13.11
N ASP A 103 6.45 -12.07 12.53
CA ASP A 103 7.12 -12.28 11.24
C ASP A 103 6.40 -11.56 10.07
N ASN A 104 5.07 -11.48 10.09
CA ASN A 104 4.31 -10.70 9.11
C ASN A 104 4.72 -9.22 9.16
N ILE A 105 4.79 -8.62 10.35
CA ILE A 105 5.19 -7.21 10.51
C ILE A 105 6.65 -7.01 10.13
N ALA A 106 7.53 -7.92 10.53
CA ALA A 106 8.96 -7.84 10.27
C ALA A 106 9.35 -8.16 8.82
N PHE A 107 8.43 -8.69 8.01
CA PHE A 107 8.73 -9.28 6.70
C PHE A 107 9.47 -8.34 5.77
N SER A 108 8.98 -7.10 5.59
CA SER A 108 9.60 -6.14 4.68
C SER A 108 11.00 -5.70 5.15
N LEU A 109 11.19 -5.54 6.46
CA LEU A 109 12.51 -5.23 7.04
C LEU A 109 13.50 -6.40 6.84
N ARG A 110 13.01 -7.64 6.91
CA ARG A 110 13.80 -8.84 6.66
C ARG A 110 14.26 -8.89 5.19
N MET A 111 13.34 -8.65 4.24
CA MET A 111 13.64 -8.64 2.81
C MET A 111 14.64 -7.54 2.41
N GLN A 112 14.63 -6.42 3.12
CA GLN A 112 15.57 -5.31 2.92
C GLN A 112 16.90 -5.47 3.69
N GLY A 113 17.11 -6.57 4.44
CA GLY A 113 18.30 -6.77 5.28
C GLY A 113 18.38 -5.84 6.51
N ARG A 114 17.29 -5.10 6.82
CA ARG A 114 17.25 -4.07 7.88
C ARG A 114 16.71 -4.58 9.22
N LEU A 115 16.33 -5.84 9.32
CA LEU A 115 15.66 -6.39 10.51
C LEU A 115 16.52 -6.32 11.77
N LYS A 116 17.85 -6.60 11.67
CA LYS A 116 18.75 -6.66 12.84
C LYS A 116 18.71 -5.38 13.68
N GLY A 117 18.65 -4.21 13.04
CA GLY A 117 18.60 -2.90 13.73
C GLY A 117 17.19 -2.40 14.05
N ASN A 118 16.13 -3.13 13.69
CA ASN A 118 14.75 -2.67 13.78
C ASN A 118 13.81 -3.64 14.54
N LYS A 119 14.35 -4.60 15.31
CA LYS A 119 13.52 -5.53 16.11
C LYS A 119 12.64 -4.79 17.12
N ASP A 120 13.20 -3.79 17.80
CA ASP A 120 12.45 -2.98 18.78
C ASP A 120 11.32 -2.18 18.10
N LYS A 121 11.48 -1.80 16.84
CA LYS A 121 10.43 -1.15 16.06
C LYS A 121 9.25 -2.12 15.83
N VAL A 122 9.52 -3.37 15.49
CA VAL A 122 8.49 -4.41 15.35
C VAL A 122 7.73 -4.60 16.67
N GLU A 123 8.45 -4.72 17.80
CA GLU A 123 7.83 -4.86 19.12
C GLU A 123 6.95 -3.66 19.48
N ARG A 124 7.43 -2.43 19.24
CA ARG A 124 6.62 -1.23 19.45
C ARG A 124 5.35 -1.23 18.61
N MET A 125 5.43 -1.63 17.34
CA MET A 125 4.26 -1.69 16.46
C MET A 125 3.23 -2.72 16.94
N ILE A 126 3.67 -3.89 17.41
CA ILE A 126 2.80 -4.91 18.01
C ILE A 126 2.10 -4.35 19.25
N LYS A 127 2.81 -3.62 20.09
CA LYS A 127 2.25 -2.96 21.28
C LYS A 127 1.22 -1.90 20.93
N VAL A 128 1.50 -1.07 19.92
CA VAL A 128 0.57 -0.01 19.45
C VAL A 128 -0.78 -0.60 19.03
N ILE A 129 -0.80 -1.78 18.42
CA ILE A 129 -2.04 -2.45 18.01
C ILE A 129 -2.64 -3.39 19.08
N GLY A 130 -2.02 -3.48 20.27
CA GLY A 130 -2.50 -4.27 21.41
C GLY A 130 -2.48 -5.78 21.17
N LEU A 131 -1.46 -6.28 20.46
CA LEU A 131 -1.35 -7.70 20.11
C LEU A 131 -0.13 -8.41 20.70
N GLU A 132 0.42 -7.93 21.82
CA GLU A 132 1.62 -8.50 22.46
C GLU A 132 1.43 -9.99 22.82
N LYS A 133 0.24 -10.36 23.29
CA LYS A 133 -0.09 -11.75 23.65
C LYS A 133 -0.21 -12.66 22.42
N PHE A 134 -0.46 -12.10 21.26
CA PHE A 134 -0.68 -12.82 19.99
C PHE A 134 0.52 -12.75 19.05
N ARG A 135 1.67 -12.24 19.52
CA ARG A 135 2.86 -12.01 18.68
C ARG A 135 3.35 -13.25 17.93
N ASN A 136 3.19 -14.42 18.54
CA ASN A 136 3.61 -15.70 18.00
C ASN A 136 2.47 -16.47 17.30
N ASP A 137 1.26 -15.93 17.27
CA ASP A 137 0.11 -16.58 16.66
C ASP A 137 0.15 -16.41 15.14
N TYR A 138 -0.48 -17.34 14.44
CA TYR A 138 -0.63 -17.32 13.00
C TYR A 138 -1.92 -16.62 12.59
N PRO A 139 -2.01 -16.08 11.35
CA PRO A 139 -3.20 -15.36 10.85
C PRO A 139 -4.53 -16.12 11.04
N GLY A 140 -4.53 -17.45 10.90
CA GLY A 140 -5.72 -18.28 11.11
C GLY A 140 -6.26 -18.30 12.53
N GLN A 141 -5.47 -17.84 13.51
CA GLN A 141 -5.83 -17.78 14.94
C GLN A 141 -6.36 -16.39 15.33
N LEU A 142 -6.31 -15.42 14.40
CA LEU A 142 -6.70 -14.04 14.65
C LEU A 142 -8.15 -13.78 14.23
N SER A 143 -8.82 -12.88 14.95
CA SER A 143 -10.06 -12.30 14.41
C SER A 143 -9.77 -11.41 13.19
N GLY A 144 -10.79 -11.18 12.35
CA GLY A 144 -10.64 -10.32 11.17
C GLY A 144 -10.10 -8.91 11.50
N GLY A 145 -10.58 -8.32 12.62
CA GLY A 145 -10.09 -7.02 13.09
C GLY A 145 -8.65 -7.05 13.58
N MET A 146 -8.20 -8.15 14.22
CA MET A 146 -6.80 -8.34 14.61
C MET A 146 -5.92 -8.46 13.36
N ALA A 147 -6.30 -9.30 12.41
CA ALA A 147 -5.57 -9.48 11.15
C ALA A 147 -5.46 -8.16 10.35
N GLN A 148 -6.52 -7.34 10.36
CA GLN A 148 -6.50 -6.03 9.70
C GLN A 148 -5.51 -5.06 10.37
N ARG A 149 -5.45 -5.05 11.71
CA ARG A 149 -4.47 -4.24 12.45
C ARG A 149 -3.03 -4.68 12.14
N VAL A 150 -2.77 -5.97 12.05
CA VAL A 150 -1.46 -6.51 11.63
C VAL A 150 -1.11 -6.06 10.21
N ALA A 151 -2.06 -6.16 9.26
CA ALA A 151 -1.85 -5.72 7.88
C ALA A 151 -1.55 -4.21 7.78
N LEU A 152 -2.22 -3.39 8.61
CA LEU A 152 -1.97 -1.96 8.69
C LEU A 152 -0.53 -1.67 9.14
N VAL A 153 -0.09 -2.20 10.29
CA VAL A 153 1.26 -1.93 10.78
C VAL A 153 2.35 -2.56 9.90
N ARG A 154 2.07 -3.68 9.22
CA ARG A 154 2.97 -4.24 8.22
C ARG A 154 3.23 -3.27 7.07
N SER A 155 2.21 -2.51 6.64
CA SER A 155 2.39 -1.50 5.59
C SER A 155 3.15 -0.27 6.09
N LEU A 156 3.00 0.09 7.38
CA LEU A 156 3.60 1.27 7.99
C LEU A 156 5.02 1.06 8.52
N ILE A 157 5.49 -0.19 8.63
CA ILE A 157 6.79 -0.51 9.24
C ILE A 157 7.98 0.14 8.51
N ASN A 158 7.83 0.40 7.22
CA ASN A 158 8.84 1.06 6.39
C ASN A 158 8.80 2.60 6.47
N GLU A 159 7.81 3.20 7.16
CA GLU A 159 7.59 4.65 7.19
C GLU A 159 7.41 5.22 5.78
N PRO A 160 6.42 4.70 5.03
CA PRO A 160 6.20 5.08 3.64
C PRO A 160 5.75 6.52 3.48
#